data_7825b0dc8678de3d3b004c0d6125511b
#
_entry.id   7825b0dc8678de3d3b004c0d6125511b
#
_cell.length_a   1.000
_cell.length_b   1.000
_cell.length_c   1.000
_cell.angle_alpha   90.00
_cell.angle_beta   90.00
_cell.angle_gamma   90.00
#
_symmetry.space_group_name_H-M   'P 1'
#
loop_
_entity.id
_entity.type
_entity.pdbx_description
1 polymer ?
#
loop_
_entity_poly.entity_id
_entity_poly.type
_entity_poly.pdbx_seq_one_letter_code
_entity_poly.pdbx_strand_id
1 'polypeptide(L)'
;MNLLFIQGGSRWKFDTEGNLYTDANFNNRVWERYGNLCDELTVILRRESSVYKKDEAEEKYNKFDVEKYKYVALEDLYRPSKNLLDPRKRRKIIESIECEVKKCDKIIIRSLGNIYTNTALMMAKKYNKKYLVEVTGFVFESFWYHSFKGKLTATYYENCYKKLMRDVPYAVYVTEEALQKRYPCRGKSIGCSDVELMELEESILAQRKIRIKECHKTINLGTAAFLDVNWKGQKFVVEALAQLKKEG
;
A
#
# COMPACT_ATOMS: atom_id res chain seq x y z
N MET A 1 -1.36 -22.15 -11.58
CA MET A 1 -2.34 -21.30 -10.86
C MET A 1 -2.08 -19.85 -11.21
N ASN A 2 -3.07 -19.16 -11.73
CA ASN A 2 -2.98 -17.76 -12.12
C ASN A 2 -3.42 -16.86 -10.95
N LEU A 3 -2.52 -16.01 -10.47
CA LEU A 3 -2.75 -15.11 -9.36
C LEU A 3 -2.93 -13.66 -9.87
N LEU A 4 -3.99 -13.02 -9.44
CA LEU A 4 -4.23 -11.62 -9.68
C LEU A 4 -3.91 -10.82 -8.41
N PHE A 5 -2.99 -9.84 -8.51
CA PHE A 5 -2.76 -8.85 -7.48
C PHE A 5 -3.34 -7.51 -7.91
N ILE A 6 -4.10 -6.86 -7.03
CA ILE A 6 -4.67 -5.54 -7.29
C ILE A 6 -4.50 -4.60 -6.10
N GLN A 7 -4.07 -3.38 -6.39
CA GLN A 7 -4.01 -2.28 -5.43
C GLN A 7 -4.39 -0.96 -6.10
N GLY A 8 -5.14 -0.12 -5.38
CA GLY A 8 -5.60 1.16 -5.91
C GLY A 8 -4.83 2.40 -5.42
N GLY A 9 -3.80 2.23 -4.59
CA GLY A 9 -2.96 3.33 -4.08
C GLY A 9 -1.79 3.65 -4.99
N SER A 10 -1.02 2.64 -5.36
CA SER A 10 0.18 2.77 -6.20
C SER A 10 -0.14 2.92 -7.68
N ARG A 11 0.84 3.36 -8.43
CA ARG A 11 0.70 3.65 -9.86
C ARG A 11 1.87 3.12 -10.66
N TRP A 12 1.56 2.59 -11.83
CA TRP A 12 2.53 2.34 -12.88
C TRP A 12 3.12 3.64 -13.38
N LYS A 13 4.41 3.69 -13.53
CA LYS A 13 5.17 4.78 -14.11
C LYS A 13 5.87 4.31 -15.37
N PHE A 14 5.95 5.16 -16.37
CA PHE A 14 6.60 4.87 -17.63
C PHE A 14 7.72 5.87 -17.85
N ASP A 15 8.82 5.40 -18.43
CA ASP A 15 9.85 6.27 -18.95
C ASP A 15 9.68 6.55 -20.44
N THR A 16 10.55 7.37 -20.99
CA THR A 16 10.56 7.74 -22.42
C THR A 16 10.91 6.58 -23.35
N GLU A 17 11.46 5.48 -22.84
CA GLU A 17 11.78 4.26 -23.59
C GLU A 17 10.69 3.20 -23.47
N GLY A 18 9.64 3.45 -22.68
CA GLY A 18 8.53 2.53 -22.46
C GLY A 18 8.78 1.50 -21.35
N ASN A 19 9.87 1.62 -20.59
CA ASN A 19 10.08 0.77 -19.42
C ASN A 19 9.04 1.08 -18.33
N LEU A 20 8.72 0.08 -17.55
CA LEU A 20 7.70 0.11 -16.51
C LEU A 20 8.33 0.10 -15.13
N TYR A 21 7.80 0.94 -14.25
CA TYR A 21 8.28 1.09 -12.88
C TYR A 21 7.15 1.13 -11.88
N THR A 22 7.48 0.78 -10.62
CA THR A 22 6.58 0.84 -9.46
C THR A 22 7.12 1.80 -8.40
N ASP A 23 6.27 2.19 -7.45
CA ASP A 23 6.67 3.00 -6.30
C ASP A 23 7.73 2.28 -5.45
N ALA A 24 8.48 3.02 -4.64
CA ALA A 24 9.52 2.48 -3.76
C ALA A 24 9.05 1.34 -2.84
N ASN A 25 7.77 1.31 -2.49
CA ASN A 25 7.18 0.26 -1.65
C ASN A 25 6.94 -1.08 -2.38
N PHE A 26 7.15 -1.13 -3.69
CA PHE A 26 6.97 -2.32 -4.52
C PHE A 26 8.26 -2.61 -5.30
N ASN A 27 9.26 -3.09 -4.60
CA ASN A 27 10.51 -3.55 -5.20
C ASN A 27 10.37 -4.97 -5.80
N ASN A 28 11.40 -5.45 -6.47
CA ASN A 28 11.39 -6.76 -7.11
C ASN A 28 11.17 -7.92 -6.13
N ARG A 29 11.66 -7.81 -4.88
CA ARG A 29 11.45 -8.84 -3.86
C ARG A 29 9.97 -8.99 -3.49
N VAL A 30 9.21 -7.89 -3.49
CA VAL A 30 7.76 -7.94 -3.27
C VAL A 30 7.09 -8.74 -4.39
N TRP A 31 7.48 -8.51 -5.65
CA TRP A 31 6.92 -9.25 -6.79
C TRP A 31 7.36 -10.70 -6.80
N GLU A 32 8.59 -11.01 -6.43
CA GLU A 32 9.08 -12.39 -6.26
C GLU A 32 8.30 -13.13 -5.18
N ARG A 33 8.00 -12.48 -4.05
CA ARG A 33 7.18 -13.06 -3.00
C ARG A 33 5.80 -13.49 -3.49
N TYR A 34 5.14 -12.67 -4.29
CA TYR A 34 3.85 -13.02 -4.88
C TYR A 34 4.01 -14.03 -6.03
N GLY A 35 5.03 -13.88 -6.86
CA GLY A 35 5.34 -14.80 -7.95
C GLY A 35 5.61 -16.23 -7.48
N ASN A 36 6.26 -16.40 -6.33
CA ASN A 36 6.52 -17.72 -5.75
C ASN A 36 5.23 -18.45 -5.27
N LEU A 37 4.08 -17.77 -5.25
CA LEU A 37 2.80 -18.35 -4.88
C LEU A 37 2.01 -18.89 -6.09
N CYS A 38 2.49 -18.68 -7.32
CA CYS A 38 1.73 -18.97 -8.55
C CYS A 38 2.63 -19.27 -9.73
N ASP A 39 2.04 -19.82 -10.79
CA ASP A 39 2.73 -20.04 -12.07
C ASP A 39 2.73 -18.76 -12.91
N GLU A 40 1.69 -17.93 -12.76
CA GLU A 40 1.54 -16.68 -13.47
C GLU A 40 0.99 -15.60 -12.53
N LEU A 41 1.69 -14.46 -12.43
CA LEU A 41 1.26 -13.29 -11.68
C LEU A 41 0.83 -12.17 -12.62
N THR A 42 -0.40 -11.68 -12.44
CA THR A 42 -0.88 -10.45 -13.08
C THR A 42 -1.05 -9.35 -12.04
N VAL A 43 -0.44 -8.20 -12.27
CA VAL A 43 -0.46 -7.06 -11.34
C VAL A 43 -1.29 -5.92 -11.93
N ILE A 44 -2.33 -5.50 -11.20
CA ILE A 44 -3.17 -4.35 -11.57
C ILE A 44 -2.87 -3.16 -10.68
N LEU A 45 -2.36 -2.09 -11.26
CA LEU A 45 -2.21 -0.78 -10.63
C LEU A 45 -2.77 0.32 -11.54
N ARG A 46 -2.94 1.53 -10.99
CA ARG A 46 -3.29 2.70 -11.79
C ARG A 46 -2.10 3.16 -12.64
N ARG A 47 -2.36 3.80 -13.75
CA ARG A 47 -1.34 4.43 -14.58
C ARG A 47 -1.15 5.89 -14.15
N GLU A 48 0.08 6.29 -13.93
CA GLU A 48 0.44 7.70 -13.79
C GLU A 48 0.45 8.38 -15.16
N SER A 49 0.01 9.62 -15.22
CA SER A 49 -0.02 10.39 -16.49
C SER A 49 1.34 10.92 -16.91
N SER A 50 2.24 11.09 -15.95
CA SER A 50 3.61 11.57 -16.22
C SER A 50 4.45 10.47 -16.85
N VAL A 51 5.31 10.88 -17.80
CA VAL A 51 6.36 10.05 -18.38
C VAL A 51 7.69 10.63 -17.94
N TYR A 52 8.58 9.81 -17.42
CA TYR A 52 9.85 10.20 -16.83
C TYR A 52 11.00 10.04 -17.81
N LYS A 53 12.09 10.76 -17.64
CA LYS A 53 13.35 10.39 -18.29
C LYS A 53 13.85 9.08 -17.68
N LYS A 54 14.53 8.25 -18.48
CA LYS A 54 15.03 6.95 -18.02
C LYS A 54 15.85 7.05 -16.75
N ASP A 55 16.87 7.91 -16.75
CA ASP A 55 17.77 8.09 -15.60
C ASP A 55 17.01 8.53 -14.34
N GLU A 56 16.02 9.41 -14.50
CA GLU A 56 15.16 9.86 -13.40
C GLU A 56 14.28 8.73 -12.87
N ALA A 57 13.73 7.89 -13.76
CA ALA A 57 12.90 6.77 -13.38
C ALA A 57 13.69 5.70 -12.64
N GLU A 58 14.89 5.37 -13.12
CA GLU A 58 15.79 4.39 -12.50
C GLU A 58 16.30 4.84 -11.11
N GLU A 59 16.52 6.14 -10.93
CA GLU A 59 16.92 6.69 -9.63
C GLU A 59 15.79 6.65 -8.58
N LYS A 60 14.54 6.92 -9.00
CA LYS A 60 13.42 7.15 -8.07
C LYS A 60 12.50 5.97 -7.86
N TYR A 61 12.47 5.03 -8.79
CA TYR A 61 11.46 3.97 -8.84
C TYR A 61 12.08 2.60 -9.08
N ASN A 62 11.31 1.56 -8.79
CA ASN A 62 11.75 0.18 -9.01
C ASN A 62 11.29 -0.28 -10.38
N LYS A 63 12.22 -0.70 -11.24
CA LYS A 63 11.91 -1.28 -12.54
C LYS A 63 11.13 -2.58 -12.37
N PHE A 64 10.02 -2.70 -13.08
CA PHE A 64 9.18 -3.89 -13.07
C PHE A 64 9.58 -4.85 -14.19
N ASP A 65 9.69 -6.12 -13.87
CA ASP A 65 10.07 -7.17 -14.83
C ASP A 65 8.83 -7.63 -15.62
N VAL A 66 8.65 -7.03 -16.80
CA VAL A 66 7.54 -7.32 -17.71
C VAL A 66 7.68 -8.65 -18.46
N GLU A 67 8.88 -9.25 -18.47
CA GLU A 67 9.09 -10.56 -19.05
C GLU A 67 8.64 -11.67 -18.10
N LYS A 68 8.80 -11.44 -16.80
CA LYS A 68 8.44 -12.39 -15.74
C LYS A 68 6.99 -12.27 -15.30
N TYR A 69 6.43 -11.06 -15.24
CA TYR A 69 5.11 -10.80 -14.70
C TYR A 69 4.24 -10.01 -15.67
N LYS A 70 2.95 -10.33 -15.69
CA LYS A 70 1.96 -9.58 -16.45
C LYS A 70 1.51 -8.33 -15.67
N TYR A 71 1.21 -7.27 -16.38
CA TYR A 71 0.68 -6.05 -15.79
C TYR A 71 -0.56 -5.54 -16.52
N VAL A 72 -1.41 -4.84 -15.77
CA VAL A 72 -2.54 -4.09 -16.30
C VAL A 72 -2.49 -2.67 -15.74
N ALA A 73 -2.40 -1.70 -16.63
CA ALA A 73 -2.34 -0.29 -16.29
C ALA A 73 -3.73 0.33 -16.42
N LEU A 74 -4.42 0.57 -15.29
CA LEU A 74 -5.74 1.19 -15.29
C LEU A 74 -5.64 2.71 -15.28
N GLU A 75 -6.58 3.38 -15.94
CA GLU A 75 -6.67 4.83 -15.92
C GLU A 75 -6.84 5.36 -14.48
N ASP A 76 -6.14 6.45 -14.14
CA ASP A 76 -6.28 7.09 -12.82
C ASP A 76 -7.54 7.95 -12.76
N LEU A 77 -8.56 7.49 -12.04
CA LEU A 77 -9.79 8.25 -11.81
C LEU A 77 -9.63 9.39 -10.82
N TYR A 78 -8.61 9.35 -9.98
CA TYR A 78 -8.41 10.36 -8.95
C TYR A 78 -7.59 11.56 -9.44
N ARG A 79 -6.88 11.41 -10.58
CA ARG A 79 -6.03 12.44 -11.15
C ARG A 79 -6.21 12.57 -12.67
N PRO A 80 -6.72 13.69 -13.14
CA PRO A 80 -7.37 14.77 -12.41
C PRO A 80 -8.72 14.33 -11.81
N SER A 81 -9.14 14.98 -10.71
CA SER A 81 -10.35 14.59 -9.95
C SER A 81 -11.66 14.58 -10.77
N LYS A 82 -11.72 15.35 -11.86
CA LYS A 82 -12.84 15.33 -12.82
C LYS A 82 -13.10 13.94 -13.43
N ASN A 83 -12.09 13.07 -13.51
CA ASN A 83 -12.24 11.71 -14.03
C ASN A 83 -13.18 10.86 -13.17
N LEU A 84 -13.34 11.18 -11.88
CA LEU A 84 -14.28 10.50 -10.98
C LEU A 84 -15.74 10.62 -11.45
N LEU A 85 -16.08 11.70 -12.15
CA LEU A 85 -17.41 11.99 -12.63
C LEU A 85 -17.67 11.42 -14.05
N ASP A 86 -16.65 10.85 -14.69
CA ASP A 86 -16.77 10.26 -16.02
C ASP A 86 -17.25 8.80 -15.94
N PRO A 87 -18.52 8.53 -16.32
CA PRO A 87 -19.08 7.18 -16.25
C PRO A 87 -18.43 6.23 -17.27
N ARG A 88 -17.93 6.75 -18.41
CA ARG A 88 -17.28 5.93 -19.44
C ARG A 88 -15.94 5.39 -18.94
N LYS A 89 -15.15 6.23 -18.26
CA LYS A 89 -13.88 5.81 -17.65
C LYS A 89 -14.12 4.79 -16.53
N ARG A 90 -15.09 5.04 -15.67
CA ARG A 90 -15.46 4.08 -14.61
C ARG A 90 -15.88 2.73 -15.21
N ARG A 91 -16.68 2.74 -16.27
CA ARG A 91 -17.11 1.51 -16.94
C ARG A 91 -15.93 0.72 -17.52
N LYS A 92 -15.01 1.39 -18.23
CA LYS A 92 -13.79 0.76 -18.76
C LYS A 92 -12.94 0.09 -17.69
N ILE A 93 -12.78 0.75 -16.53
CA ILE A 93 -12.04 0.20 -15.41
C ILE A 93 -12.74 -1.04 -14.85
N ILE A 94 -14.06 -0.98 -14.68
CA ILE A 94 -14.85 -2.13 -14.21
C ILE A 94 -14.71 -3.31 -15.17
N GLU A 95 -14.85 -3.08 -16.47
CA GLU A 95 -14.74 -4.10 -17.52
C GLU A 95 -13.31 -4.70 -17.56
N SER A 96 -12.27 -3.88 -17.42
CA SER A 96 -10.89 -4.36 -17.37
C SER A 96 -10.62 -5.23 -16.15
N ILE A 97 -11.07 -4.82 -14.96
CA ILE A 97 -10.93 -5.62 -13.74
C ILE A 97 -11.75 -6.92 -13.85
N GLU A 98 -12.98 -6.84 -14.35
CA GLU A 98 -13.82 -8.02 -14.55
C GLU A 98 -13.15 -9.04 -15.47
N CYS A 99 -12.55 -8.57 -16.56
CA CYS A 99 -11.83 -9.42 -17.51
C CYS A 99 -10.70 -10.20 -16.83
N GLU A 100 -9.87 -9.53 -16.04
CA GLU A 100 -8.74 -10.18 -15.35
C GLU A 100 -9.21 -11.10 -14.20
N VAL A 101 -10.26 -10.70 -13.48
CA VAL A 101 -10.87 -11.56 -12.45
C VAL A 101 -11.42 -12.87 -13.05
N LYS A 102 -11.99 -12.83 -14.25
CA LYS A 102 -12.46 -14.05 -14.94
C LYS A 102 -11.32 -15.02 -15.25
N LYS A 103 -10.15 -14.50 -15.66
CA LYS A 103 -9.00 -15.30 -16.10
C LYS A 103 -8.20 -15.90 -14.92
N CYS A 104 -8.20 -15.27 -13.75
CA CYS A 104 -7.40 -15.71 -12.62
C CYS A 104 -8.06 -16.84 -11.83
N ASP A 105 -7.26 -17.58 -11.06
CA ASP A 105 -7.73 -18.60 -10.12
C ASP A 105 -7.94 -18.02 -8.72
N LYS A 106 -7.04 -17.13 -8.30
CA LYS A 106 -7.07 -16.48 -6.98
C LYS A 106 -6.71 -15.00 -7.08
N ILE A 107 -7.14 -14.24 -6.08
CA ILE A 107 -6.98 -12.79 -6.06
C ILE A 107 -6.39 -12.34 -4.72
N ILE A 108 -5.37 -11.50 -4.76
CA ILE A 108 -4.89 -10.71 -3.63
C ILE A 108 -5.36 -9.26 -3.83
N ILE A 109 -6.17 -8.78 -2.91
CA ILE A 109 -6.69 -7.41 -2.91
C ILE A 109 -5.99 -6.64 -1.79
N ARG A 110 -5.07 -5.74 -2.15
CA ARG A 110 -4.34 -4.96 -1.16
C ARG A 110 -5.05 -3.63 -0.89
N SER A 111 -5.47 -3.45 0.36
CA SER A 111 -6.16 -2.25 0.88
C SER A 111 -7.49 -1.94 0.18
N LEU A 112 -8.58 -2.44 0.72
CA LEU A 112 -9.93 -2.09 0.28
C LEU A 112 -10.22 -0.58 0.45
N GLY A 113 -11.39 -0.14 -0.02
CA GLY A 113 -11.92 1.21 0.21
C GLY A 113 -11.74 2.18 -0.96
N ASN A 114 -11.26 1.72 -2.10
CA ASN A 114 -11.24 2.51 -3.34
C ASN A 114 -11.96 1.79 -4.47
N ILE A 115 -12.27 2.51 -5.55
CA ILE A 115 -13.07 1.95 -6.65
C ILE A 115 -12.44 0.70 -7.29
N TYR A 116 -11.11 0.65 -7.40
CA TYR A 116 -10.40 -0.46 -8.05
C TYR A 116 -10.50 -1.73 -7.22
N THR A 117 -10.10 -1.66 -5.95
CA THR A 117 -10.11 -2.81 -5.04
C THR A 117 -11.52 -3.25 -4.65
N ASN A 118 -12.46 -2.30 -4.51
CA ASN A 118 -13.86 -2.64 -4.27
C ASN A 118 -14.50 -3.31 -5.49
N THR A 119 -14.14 -2.89 -6.71
CA THR A 119 -14.58 -3.58 -7.94
C THR A 119 -14.03 -5.00 -8.00
N ALA A 120 -12.75 -5.20 -7.70
CA ALA A 120 -12.17 -6.53 -7.66
C ALA A 120 -12.86 -7.44 -6.63
N LEU A 121 -13.15 -6.90 -5.44
CA LEU A 121 -13.92 -7.63 -4.41
C LEU A 121 -15.33 -8.03 -4.90
N MET A 122 -16.04 -7.09 -5.55
CA MET A 122 -17.36 -7.36 -6.10
C MET A 122 -17.29 -8.44 -7.19
N MET A 123 -16.33 -8.34 -8.11
CA MET A 123 -16.15 -9.33 -9.18
C MET A 123 -15.69 -10.68 -8.64
N ALA A 124 -14.82 -10.72 -7.63
CA ALA A 124 -14.44 -11.95 -6.96
C ALA A 124 -15.66 -12.69 -6.39
N LYS A 125 -16.55 -11.97 -5.71
CA LYS A 125 -17.81 -12.51 -5.19
C LYS A 125 -18.75 -12.96 -6.34
N LYS A 126 -18.93 -12.13 -7.37
CA LYS A 126 -19.77 -12.42 -8.53
C LYS A 126 -19.38 -13.71 -9.26
N TYR A 127 -18.07 -13.93 -9.40
CA TYR A 127 -17.51 -15.10 -10.13
C TYR A 127 -17.04 -16.22 -9.20
N ASN A 128 -17.40 -16.16 -7.92
CA ASN A 128 -17.02 -17.14 -6.91
C ASN A 128 -15.51 -17.46 -6.88
N LYS A 129 -14.68 -16.43 -7.06
CA LYS A 129 -13.21 -16.55 -7.02
C LYS A 129 -12.72 -16.54 -5.58
N LYS A 130 -11.71 -17.35 -5.29
CA LYS A 130 -11.01 -17.30 -4.00
C LYS A 130 -10.20 -16.01 -3.92
N TYR A 131 -10.35 -15.27 -2.84
CA TYR A 131 -9.61 -14.02 -2.63
C TYR A 131 -9.13 -13.85 -1.21
N LEU A 132 -8.05 -13.09 -1.07
CA LEU A 132 -7.44 -12.68 0.18
C LEU A 132 -7.36 -11.16 0.20
N VAL A 133 -7.60 -10.54 1.35
CA VAL A 133 -7.43 -9.10 1.54
C VAL A 133 -6.21 -8.83 2.41
N GLU A 134 -5.30 -8.00 1.92
CA GLU A 134 -4.20 -7.46 2.73
C GLU A 134 -4.62 -6.12 3.35
N VAL A 135 -4.57 -6.03 4.66
CA VAL A 135 -4.94 -4.84 5.44
C VAL A 135 -3.67 -4.16 5.92
N THR A 136 -3.35 -3.00 5.33
CA THR A 136 -2.04 -2.35 5.48
C THR A 136 -2.04 -1.06 6.29
N GLY A 137 -3.20 -0.63 6.81
CA GLY A 137 -3.25 0.60 7.59
C GLY A 137 -4.64 0.96 8.10
N PHE A 138 -4.66 1.99 8.91
CA PHE A 138 -5.89 2.53 9.51
C PHE A 138 -6.57 3.51 8.56
N VAL A 139 -7.82 3.23 8.20
CA VAL A 139 -8.56 4.03 7.22
C VAL A 139 -8.93 5.39 7.80
N PHE A 140 -9.46 5.43 9.03
CA PHE A 140 -9.85 6.68 9.68
C PHE A 140 -8.69 7.68 9.73
N GLU A 141 -7.53 7.25 10.24
CA GLU A 141 -6.33 8.07 10.40
C GLU A 141 -5.79 8.53 9.04
N SER A 142 -5.85 7.67 8.03
CA SER A 142 -5.42 8.00 6.67
C SER A 142 -6.24 9.14 6.07
N PHE A 143 -7.54 9.19 6.31
CA PHE A 143 -8.40 10.28 5.85
C PHE A 143 -8.31 11.50 6.76
N TRP A 144 -8.34 11.32 8.07
CA TRP A 144 -8.36 12.38 9.07
C TRP A 144 -7.15 13.32 8.96
N TYR A 145 -5.96 12.75 8.81
CA TYR A 145 -4.72 13.51 8.73
C TYR A 145 -4.36 13.97 7.31
N HIS A 146 -5.06 13.49 6.29
CA HIS A 146 -4.76 13.85 4.91
C HIS A 146 -5.20 15.28 4.56
N SER A 147 -6.42 15.69 4.94
CA SER A 147 -6.98 16.99 4.56
C SER A 147 -8.21 17.35 5.38
N PHE A 148 -8.63 18.62 5.32
CA PHE A 148 -9.89 19.03 5.96
C PHE A 148 -11.10 18.25 5.44
N LYS A 149 -11.22 18.03 4.14
CA LYS A 149 -12.26 17.19 3.55
C LYS A 149 -12.17 15.74 4.03
N GLY A 150 -10.97 15.25 4.23
CA GLY A 150 -10.71 13.93 4.80
C GLY A 150 -11.29 13.80 6.21
N LYS A 151 -11.15 14.82 7.07
CA LYS A 151 -11.73 14.83 8.43
C LYS A 151 -13.24 14.65 8.39
N LEU A 152 -13.94 15.30 7.47
CA LEU A 152 -15.40 15.19 7.34
C LEU A 152 -15.87 13.81 6.88
N THR A 153 -15.03 13.09 6.15
CA THR A 153 -15.39 11.80 5.53
C THR A 153 -14.76 10.59 6.21
N ALA A 154 -13.80 10.77 7.12
CA ALA A 154 -13.05 9.70 7.76
C ALA A 154 -13.95 8.63 8.40
N THR A 155 -14.93 9.04 9.20
CA THR A 155 -15.87 8.12 9.87
C THR A 155 -16.71 7.33 8.86
N TYR A 156 -17.14 7.97 7.78
CA TYR A 156 -17.91 7.30 6.73
C TYR A 156 -17.07 6.19 6.06
N TYR A 157 -15.85 6.51 5.62
CA TYR A 157 -14.96 5.53 4.98
C TYR A 157 -14.54 4.41 5.93
N GLU A 158 -14.28 4.74 7.19
CA GLU A 158 -14.01 3.76 8.23
C GLU A 158 -15.15 2.74 8.39
N ASN A 159 -16.39 3.21 8.45
CA ASN A 159 -17.57 2.35 8.58
C ASN A 159 -17.81 1.51 7.32
N CYS A 160 -17.60 2.10 6.14
CA CYS A 160 -17.66 1.36 4.88
C CYS A 160 -16.61 0.24 4.84
N TYR A 161 -15.37 0.56 5.24
CA TYR A 161 -14.28 -0.41 5.28
C TYR A 161 -14.59 -1.57 6.24
N LYS A 162 -15.06 -1.27 7.45
CA LYS A 162 -15.49 -2.29 8.43
C LYS A 162 -16.57 -3.22 7.86
N LYS A 163 -17.54 -2.66 7.14
CA LYS A 163 -18.58 -3.47 6.48
C LYS A 163 -18.00 -4.40 5.41
N LEU A 164 -17.07 -3.89 4.58
CA LEU A 164 -16.41 -4.69 3.55
C LEU A 164 -15.57 -5.83 4.14
N MET A 165 -14.82 -5.54 5.23
CA MET A 165 -13.96 -6.54 5.90
C MET A 165 -14.75 -7.65 6.57
N ARG A 166 -15.97 -7.39 7.03
CA ARG A 166 -16.77 -8.36 7.80
C ARG A 166 -16.93 -9.69 7.09
N ASP A 167 -17.14 -9.69 5.77
CA ASP A 167 -17.41 -10.88 4.98
C ASP A 167 -16.17 -11.40 4.20
N VAL A 168 -14.99 -10.91 4.53
CA VAL A 168 -13.74 -11.34 3.91
C VAL A 168 -13.39 -12.75 4.41
N PRO A 169 -13.15 -13.74 3.51
CA PRO A 169 -12.87 -15.12 3.91
C PRO A 169 -11.43 -15.34 4.37
N TYR A 170 -10.48 -14.57 3.84
CA TYR A 170 -9.06 -14.63 4.19
C TYR A 170 -8.48 -13.23 4.28
N ALA A 171 -7.81 -12.91 5.38
CA ALA A 171 -7.16 -11.63 5.57
C ALA A 171 -5.72 -11.77 6.08
N VAL A 172 -4.81 -10.96 5.53
CA VAL A 172 -3.46 -10.74 6.09
C VAL A 172 -3.39 -9.32 6.60
N TYR A 173 -2.97 -9.15 7.84
CA TYR A 173 -2.80 -7.86 8.47
C TYR A 173 -1.33 -7.57 8.69
N VAL A 174 -0.88 -6.36 8.40
CA VAL A 174 0.52 -5.96 8.65
C VAL A 174 0.86 -5.77 10.12
N THR A 175 -0.10 -5.98 11.01
CA THR A 175 0.06 -5.98 12.46
C THR A 175 -0.38 -7.31 13.04
N GLU A 176 0.04 -7.63 14.26
CA GLU A 176 -0.40 -8.85 14.96
C GLU A 176 -1.77 -8.70 15.62
N GLU A 177 -2.13 -7.49 16.09
CA GLU A 177 -3.36 -7.27 16.84
C GLU A 177 -4.14 -6.02 16.45
N ALA A 178 -3.47 -4.89 16.22
CA ALA A 178 -4.11 -3.58 16.16
C ALA A 178 -5.13 -3.45 15.02
N LEU A 179 -4.74 -3.86 13.80
CA LEU A 179 -5.65 -3.83 12.64
C LEU A 179 -6.71 -4.92 12.72
N GLN A 180 -6.39 -6.10 13.27
CA GLN A 180 -7.33 -7.18 13.48
C GLN A 180 -8.45 -6.79 14.43
N LYS A 181 -8.13 -6.10 15.53
CA LYS A 181 -9.12 -5.56 16.48
C LYS A 181 -9.99 -4.49 15.83
N ARG A 182 -9.40 -3.64 14.99
CA ARG A 182 -10.10 -2.52 14.34
C ARG A 182 -10.99 -2.97 13.17
N TYR A 183 -10.53 -3.94 12.38
CA TYR A 183 -11.17 -4.43 11.16
C TYR A 183 -11.30 -5.96 11.16
N PRO A 184 -12.06 -6.54 12.09
CA PRO A 184 -12.18 -7.99 12.16
C PRO A 184 -12.82 -8.56 10.89
N CYS A 185 -12.29 -9.69 10.40
CA CYS A 185 -12.94 -10.49 9.38
C CYS A 185 -13.55 -11.76 10.01
N ARG A 186 -14.58 -12.33 9.38
CA ARG A 186 -15.19 -13.58 9.84
C ARG A 186 -14.40 -14.82 9.42
N GLY A 187 -13.55 -14.68 8.43
CA GLY A 187 -12.75 -15.75 7.89
C GLY A 187 -11.45 -15.98 8.64
N LYS A 188 -10.54 -16.72 8.00
CA LYS A 188 -9.20 -16.95 8.54
C LYS A 188 -8.33 -15.71 8.38
N SER A 189 -7.57 -15.36 9.41
CA SER A 189 -6.66 -14.25 9.37
C SER A 189 -5.32 -14.53 10.03
N ILE A 190 -4.29 -13.81 9.58
CA ILE A 190 -2.94 -13.87 10.13
C ILE A 190 -2.33 -12.48 10.16
N GLY A 191 -1.49 -12.21 11.16
CA GLY A 191 -0.56 -11.09 11.18
C GLY A 191 0.70 -11.45 10.40
N CYS A 192 1.13 -10.55 9.50
CA CYS A 192 2.36 -10.70 8.74
C CYS A 192 2.87 -9.32 8.36
N SER A 193 3.99 -8.90 8.92
CA SER A 193 4.62 -7.62 8.57
C SER A 193 4.94 -7.56 7.08
N ASP A 194 4.71 -6.40 6.48
CA ASP A 194 5.14 -6.08 5.12
C ASP A 194 6.47 -5.30 5.09
N VAL A 195 7.10 -5.15 6.26
CA VAL A 195 8.43 -4.55 6.40
C VAL A 195 9.47 -5.62 6.15
N GLU A 196 10.34 -5.37 5.18
CA GLU A 196 11.51 -6.18 4.91
C GLU A 196 12.70 -5.60 5.67
N LEU A 197 13.29 -6.38 6.55
CA LEU A 197 14.51 -6.03 7.24
C LEU A 197 15.69 -6.71 6.54
N MET A 198 16.78 -5.96 6.37
CA MET A 198 18.05 -6.55 5.96
C MET A 198 18.62 -7.34 7.14
N GLU A 199 19.36 -8.41 6.85
CA GLU A 199 20.15 -9.08 7.86
C GLU A 199 21.14 -8.06 8.46
N LEU A 200 21.08 -7.92 9.77
CA LEU A 200 21.96 -7.05 10.54
C LEU A 200 22.97 -7.90 11.27
N GLU A 201 24.22 -7.48 11.26
CA GLU A 201 25.26 -8.12 12.06
C GLU A 201 24.97 -7.97 13.56
N GLU A 202 25.16 -9.03 14.32
CA GLU A 202 24.98 -8.99 15.79
C GLU A 202 25.87 -7.93 16.47
N SER A 203 27.01 -7.61 15.86
CA SER A 203 27.90 -6.53 16.27
C SER A 203 27.22 -5.17 16.40
N ILE A 204 26.22 -4.86 15.54
CA ILE A 204 25.48 -3.60 15.55
C ILE A 204 24.68 -3.46 16.85
N LEU A 205 24.01 -4.53 17.28
CA LEU A 205 23.27 -4.53 18.55
C LEU A 205 24.21 -4.41 19.75
N ALA A 206 25.32 -5.13 19.73
CA ALA A 206 26.34 -5.06 20.79
C ALA A 206 26.90 -3.64 20.93
N GLN A 207 27.30 -3.01 19.84
CA GLN A 207 27.77 -1.62 19.82
C GLN A 207 26.69 -0.64 20.30
N ARG A 208 25.45 -0.85 19.93
CA ARG A 208 24.30 0.01 20.38
C ARG A 208 24.12 -0.10 21.89
N LYS A 209 24.16 -1.31 22.45
CA LYS A 209 24.08 -1.55 23.91
C LYS A 209 25.21 -0.86 24.68
N ILE A 210 26.43 -0.88 24.16
CA ILE A 210 27.57 -0.17 24.74
C ILE A 210 27.31 1.34 24.77
N ARG A 211 26.92 1.93 23.61
CA ARG A 211 26.62 3.36 23.52
C ARG A 211 25.50 3.80 24.46
N ILE A 212 24.47 2.96 24.68
CA ILE A 212 23.38 3.28 25.61
C ILE A 212 23.87 3.31 27.07
N LYS A 213 24.83 2.46 27.42
CA LYS A 213 25.43 2.41 28.77
C LYS A 213 26.43 3.54 29.06
N GLU A 214 26.99 4.13 28.00
CA GLU A 214 27.85 5.29 28.15
C GLU A 214 27.03 6.49 28.61
N CYS A 215 27.49 7.20 29.63
CA CYS A 215 26.83 8.40 30.13
C CYS A 215 27.02 9.56 29.14
N HIS A 216 26.00 9.89 28.41
CA HIS A 216 26.04 11.01 27.46
C HIS A 216 25.37 12.25 28.03
N LYS A 217 26.06 13.40 27.96
CA LYS A 217 25.49 14.72 28.29
C LYS A 217 24.37 15.15 27.31
N THR A 218 24.37 14.53 26.14
CA THR A 218 23.42 14.87 25.06
C THR A 218 22.65 13.63 24.62
N ILE A 219 21.33 13.71 24.59
CA ILE A 219 20.46 12.69 24.06
C ILE A 219 20.16 13.01 22.60
N ASN A 220 20.50 12.07 21.70
CA ASN A 220 20.15 12.20 20.28
C ASN A 220 18.84 11.47 20.00
N LEU A 221 17.85 12.22 19.54
CA LEU A 221 16.57 11.68 19.09
C LEU A 221 16.53 11.62 17.57
N GLY A 222 16.10 10.50 17.03
CA GLY A 222 15.95 10.30 15.60
C GLY A 222 14.54 9.82 15.24
N THR A 223 14.00 10.29 14.12
CA THR A 223 12.77 9.76 13.51
C THR A 223 13.00 9.54 12.03
N ALA A 224 12.64 8.37 11.53
CA ALA A 224 12.75 8.02 10.13
C ALA A 224 11.36 8.02 9.49
N ALA A 225 11.10 8.98 8.59
CA ALA A 225 9.86 9.04 7.82
C ALA A 225 10.03 9.97 6.61
N PHE A 226 9.12 9.88 5.65
CA PHE A 226 9.05 10.87 4.56
C PHE A 226 8.67 12.25 5.13
N LEU A 227 9.43 13.29 4.77
CA LEU A 227 9.25 14.65 5.31
C LEU A 227 7.99 15.34 4.80
N ASP A 228 7.52 14.97 3.62
CA ASP A 228 6.30 15.51 2.98
C ASP A 228 5.00 14.95 3.55
N VAL A 229 5.10 14.05 4.55
CA VAL A 229 3.96 13.32 5.11
C VAL A 229 3.65 13.78 6.52
N ASN A 230 2.70 14.69 6.66
CA ASN A 230 2.34 15.33 7.94
C ASN A 230 1.88 14.36 9.05
N TRP A 231 1.32 13.20 8.70
CA TRP A 231 0.80 12.25 9.70
C TRP A 231 1.86 11.31 10.30
N LYS A 232 3.13 11.45 9.92
CA LYS A 232 4.23 10.64 10.48
C LYS A 232 4.78 11.18 11.81
N GLY A 233 4.34 12.37 12.22
CA GLY A 233 4.57 12.88 13.58
C GLY A 233 5.90 13.61 13.81
N GLN A 234 6.75 13.81 12.79
CA GLN A 234 8.05 14.52 12.93
C GLN A 234 7.88 15.91 13.57
N LYS A 235 6.81 16.61 13.17
CA LYS A 235 6.47 17.92 13.70
C LYS A 235 6.34 17.90 15.24
N PHE A 236 5.67 16.90 15.78
CA PHE A 236 5.45 16.79 17.23
C PHE A 236 6.75 16.52 18.00
N VAL A 237 7.71 15.81 17.41
CA VAL A 237 9.03 15.62 18.02
C VAL A 237 9.75 16.96 18.13
N VAL A 238 9.73 17.77 17.07
CA VAL A 238 10.36 19.11 17.08
C VAL A 238 9.67 20.06 18.07
N GLU A 239 8.34 20.06 18.11
CA GLU A 239 7.55 20.88 19.06
C GLU A 239 7.82 20.47 20.51
N ALA A 240 7.86 19.18 20.81
CA ALA A 240 8.17 18.67 22.15
C ALA A 240 9.58 19.05 22.61
N LEU A 241 10.57 18.93 21.71
CA LEU A 241 11.94 19.37 22.01
C LEU A 241 12.04 20.88 22.24
N ALA A 242 11.31 21.67 21.46
CA ALA A 242 11.26 23.13 21.64
C ALA A 242 10.63 23.51 22.99
N GLN A 243 9.61 22.79 23.44
CA GLN A 243 8.99 22.98 24.73
C GLN A 243 9.95 22.61 25.88
N LEU A 244 10.54 21.41 25.82
CA LEU A 244 11.52 20.99 26.83
C LEU A 244 12.69 21.95 26.99
N LYS A 245 13.17 22.53 25.87
CA LYS A 245 14.23 23.53 25.91
C LYS A 245 13.82 24.86 26.58
N LYS A 246 12.52 25.19 26.61
CA LYS A 246 12.02 26.38 27.30
C LYS A 246 11.81 26.14 28.79
N GLU A 247 11.57 24.91 29.17
CA GLU A 247 11.29 24.52 30.56
C GLU A 247 12.59 24.24 31.35
N GLY A 248 13.77 24.21 30.69
CA GLY A 248 15.09 23.96 31.29
C GLY A 248 15.59 22.58 31.08
#